data_e7de1481387642d85068747cb5a59474
#
_entry.id   e7de1481387642d85068747cb5a59474
#
_cell.length_a   1.000
_cell.length_b   1.000
_cell.length_c   1.000
_cell.angle_alpha   90.00
_cell.angle_beta   90.00
_cell.angle_gamma   90.00
#
_symmetry.space_group_name_H-M   'P 1'
#
loop_
_entity.id
_entity.type
_entity.pdbx_description
1 polymer ?
#
loop_
_entity_poly.entity_id
_entity_poly.type
_entity_poly.pdbx_seq_one_letter_code
_entity_poly.pdbx_strand_id
1 'polypeptide(L)'
;IDFLELELLKLEKMGFKYKILKRYKSENGRTNLVDLRTYPSRLTALPDKIEARPYPGLNIDNLPFFAVIATQARGTTLIHDWVYEGRAVHYKELDKLRAETLLADPHRIYITGPTKLKAAEVVCPPALRPAAIILIAMLGAEGVSVLRNIYSINRGYEDIIERLNALGAKI
;
A
#
# COMPACT_ATOMS: atom_id res chain seq x y z
N ILE A 1 16.79 -1.97 5.74
CA ILE A 1 16.16 -2.82 4.71
C ILE A 1 15.74 -4.16 5.26
N ASP A 2 16.44 -4.65 6.27
CA ASP A 2 16.26 -6.01 6.83
C ASP A 2 14.79 -6.26 7.29
N PHE A 3 14.08 -5.21 7.70
CA PHE A 3 12.67 -5.27 8.11
C PHE A 3 11.66 -5.28 6.94
N LEU A 4 12.13 -5.12 5.70
CA LEU A 4 11.30 -5.06 4.49
C LEU A 4 11.64 -6.17 3.49
N GLU A 5 12.43 -7.16 3.89
CA GLU A 5 12.89 -8.22 2.97
C GLU A 5 11.73 -9.01 2.36
N LEU A 6 10.69 -9.33 3.15
CA LEU A 6 9.54 -10.07 2.65
C LEU A 6 8.64 -9.24 1.74
N GLU A 7 8.46 -7.97 2.05
CA GLU A 7 7.75 -7.02 1.20
C GLU A 7 8.46 -6.90 -0.14
N LEU A 8 9.77 -6.69 -0.13
CA LEU A 8 10.60 -6.60 -1.34
C LEU A 8 10.57 -7.89 -2.13
N LEU A 9 10.69 -9.06 -1.47
CA LEU A 9 10.61 -10.36 -2.13
C LEU A 9 9.25 -10.56 -2.84
N LYS A 10 8.14 -10.15 -2.20
CA LYS A 10 6.82 -10.22 -2.83
C LYS A 10 6.72 -9.27 -4.02
N LEU A 11 7.22 -8.05 -3.86
CA LEU A 11 7.26 -7.04 -4.94
C LEU A 11 8.13 -7.51 -6.11
N GLU A 12 9.29 -8.11 -5.86
CA GLU A 12 10.14 -8.71 -6.90
C GLU A 12 9.40 -9.81 -7.66
N LYS A 13 8.71 -10.72 -6.95
CA LYS A 13 7.89 -11.77 -7.57
C LYS A 13 6.74 -11.18 -8.40
N MET A 14 6.23 -10.01 -8.03
CA MET A 14 5.25 -9.25 -8.84
C MET A 14 5.88 -8.55 -10.05
N GLY A 15 7.21 -8.53 -10.17
CA GLY A 15 7.93 -7.88 -11.26
C GLY A 15 8.42 -6.46 -10.97
N PHE A 16 8.39 -6.03 -9.70
CA PHE A 16 8.92 -4.74 -9.27
C PHE A 16 10.43 -4.66 -9.44
N LYS A 17 10.92 -3.57 -10.02
CA LYS A 17 12.33 -3.35 -10.32
C LYS A 17 12.91 -2.28 -9.42
N TYR A 18 13.97 -2.63 -8.71
CA TYR A 18 14.74 -1.68 -7.91
C TYR A 18 16.23 -2.05 -7.93
N LYS A 19 17.07 -1.13 -7.46
CA LYS A 19 18.49 -1.33 -7.26
C LYS A 19 18.93 -0.70 -5.96
N ILE A 20 19.67 -1.43 -5.15
CA ILE A 20 20.36 -0.86 -4.00
C ILE A 20 21.61 -0.13 -4.52
N LEU A 21 21.67 1.18 -4.29
CA LEU A 21 22.76 2.04 -4.72
C LEU A 21 23.89 2.08 -3.70
N LYS A 22 23.51 2.15 -2.40
CA LYS A 22 24.46 2.28 -1.29
C LYS A 22 23.93 1.55 -0.06
N ARG A 23 24.84 1.00 0.73
CA ARG A 23 24.57 0.43 2.07
C ARG A 23 25.42 1.18 3.09
N TYR A 24 24.81 1.55 4.21
CA TYR A 24 25.49 2.28 5.27
C TYR A 24 24.81 2.03 6.62
N LYS A 25 25.43 2.51 7.69
CA LYS A 25 24.86 2.45 9.05
C LYS A 25 24.12 3.74 9.36
N SER A 26 23.07 3.65 10.16
CA SER A 26 22.45 4.81 10.80
C SER A 26 23.46 5.55 11.68
N GLU A 27 23.18 6.80 12.03
CA GLU A 27 24.06 7.63 12.87
C GLU A 27 24.42 6.94 14.20
N ASN A 28 23.49 6.22 14.81
CA ASN A 28 23.72 5.45 16.04
C ASN A 28 24.42 4.10 15.82
N GLY A 29 24.78 3.75 14.56
CA GLY A 29 25.46 2.51 14.18
C GLY A 29 24.64 1.22 14.27
N ARG A 30 23.39 1.28 14.75
CA ARG A 30 22.58 0.10 15.07
C ARG A 30 21.77 -0.46 13.90
N THR A 31 21.38 0.39 12.94
CA THR A 31 20.50 0.01 11.84
C THR A 31 21.24 0.03 10.51
N ASN A 32 21.05 -1.01 9.69
CA ASN A 32 21.53 -1.04 8.32
C ASN A 32 20.55 -0.25 7.44
N LEU A 33 21.06 0.79 6.80
CA LEU A 33 20.33 1.64 5.87
C LEU A 33 20.77 1.38 4.43
N VAL A 34 19.90 1.68 3.49
CA VAL A 34 20.19 1.59 2.06
C VAL A 34 19.58 2.77 1.31
N ASP A 35 20.28 3.23 0.27
CA ASP A 35 19.69 4.05 -0.77
C ASP A 35 19.15 3.11 -1.84
N LEU A 36 17.85 3.15 -2.08
CA LEU A 36 17.16 2.29 -3.01
C LEU A 36 16.58 3.13 -4.15
N ARG A 37 16.92 2.79 -5.39
CA ARG A 37 16.33 3.38 -6.58
C ARG A 37 15.28 2.44 -7.16
N THR A 38 14.08 2.97 -7.36
CA THR A 38 12.98 2.25 -8.01
C THR A 38 12.94 2.56 -9.50
N TYR A 39 12.40 1.66 -10.30
CA TYR A 39 12.26 1.80 -11.75
C TYR A 39 10.81 1.52 -12.17
N PRO A 40 10.33 2.14 -13.26
CA PRO A 40 9.05 1.78 -13.84
C PRO A 40 8.94 0.27 -14.05
N SER A 41 7.87 -0.32 -13.53
CA SER A 41 7.69 -1.76 -13.48
C SER A 41 6.29 -2.14 -13.97
N ARG A 42 6.19 -3.24 -14.71
CA ARG A 42 4.91 -3.85 -15.04
C ARG A 42 4.65 -4.95 -14.03
N LEU A 43 3.76 -4.67 -13.09
CA LEU A 43 3.43 -5.61 -12.03
C LEU A 43 2.45 -6.67 -12.52
N THR A 44 2.58 -7.88 -11.97
CA THR A 44 1.67 -9.00 -12.20
C THR A 44 1.21 -9.54 -10.84
N ALA A 45 -0.06 -9.88 -10.73
CA ALA A 45 -0.62 -10.49 -9.54
C ALA A 45 0.09 -11.80 -9.21
N LEU A 46 0.30 -12.06 -7.92
CA LEU A 46 0.84 -13.35 -7.48
C LEU A 46 -0.23 -14.44 -7.62
N PRO A 47 0.14 -15.69 -7.97
CA PRO A 47 -0.80 -16.81 -8.00
C PRO A 47 -1.32 -17.15 -6.60
N ASP A 48 -0.50 -16.93 -5.57
CA ASP A 48 -0.86 -17.17 -4.19
C ASP A 48 -1.42 -15.91 -3.52
N LYS A 49 -2.23 -16.11 -2.47
CA LYS A 49 -2.73 -15.01 -1.64
C LYS A 49 -1.57 -14.25 -0.97
N ILE A 50 -1.78 -12.95 -0.77
CA ILE A 50 -0.92 -12.13 0.07
C ILE A 50 -1.59 -12.04 1.45
N GLU A 51 -0.91 -12.53 2.47
CA GLU A 51 -1.40 -12.54 3.85
C GLU A 51 -0.30 -12.15 4.83
N ALA A 52 -0.69 -11.55 5.94
CA ALA A 52 0.21 -11.34 7.06
C ALA A 52 0.45 -12.63 7.83
N ARG A 53 1.64 -12.75 8.42
CA ARG A 53 2.00 -13.86 9.31
C ARG A 53 2.89 -13.36 10.43
N PRO A 54 2.91 -14.03 11.59
CA PRO A 54 3.89 -13.75 12.63
C PRO A 54 5.31 -13.77 12.08
N TYR A 55 6.19 -12.97 12.68
CA TYR A 55 7.60 -12.94 12.28
C TYR A 55 8.20 -14.37 12.20
N PRO A 56 8.94 -14.70 11.15
CA PRO A 56 9.45 -13.84 10.05
C PRO A 56 8.48 -13.67 8.86
N GLY A 57 7.17 -13.66 9.08
CA GLY A 57 6.17 -13.45 8.05
C GLY A 57 5.97 -12.00 7.65
N LEU A 58 5.09 -11.75 6.64
CA LEU A 58 4.75 -10.41 6.19
C LEU A 58 4.11 -9.61 7.32
N ASN A 59 4.64 -8.42 7.58
CA ASN A 59 4.12 -7.53 8.61
C ASN A 59 2.67 -7.14 8.31
N ILE A 60 1.81 -7.29 9.34
CA ILE A 60 0.38 -6.98 9.26
C ILE A 60 0.11 -5.51 8.91
N ASP A 61 0.99 -4.59 9.30
CA ASP A 61 0.85 -3.18 9.01
C ASP A 61 1.26 -2.82 7.58
N ASN A 62 2.05 -3.67 6.93
CA ASN A 62 2.46 -3.49 5.53
C ASN A 62 1.48 -4.17 4.55
N LEU A 63 0.70 -5.14 5.02
CA LEU A 63 -0.27 -5.86 4.19
C LEU A 63 -1.25 -4.94 3.43
N PRO A 64 -1.87 -3.91 4.04
CA PRO A 64 -2.84 -3.05 3.35
C PRO A 64 -2.28 -2.34 2.12
N PHE A 65 -0.99 -2.01 2.10
CA PHE A 65 -0.36 -1.34 0.96
C PHE A 65 -0.34 -2.21 -0.30
N PHE A 66 -0.32 -3.53 -0.14
CA PHE A 66 -0.47 -4.45 -1.27
C PHE A 66 -1.84 -4.37 -1.94
N ALA A 67 -2.88 -3.89 -1.25
CA ALA A 67 -4.18 -3.64 -1.88
C ALA A 67 -4.09 -2.53 -2.95
N VAL A 68 -3.38 -1.43 -2.65
CA VAL A 68 -3.14 -0.37 -3.65
C VAL A 68 -2.27 -0.88 -4.78
N ILE A 69 -1.20 -1.59 -4.46
CA ILE A 69 -0.28 -2.18 -5.46
C ILE A 69 -1.04 -3.14 -6.39
N ALA A 70 -1.95 -3.95 -5.84
CA ALA A 70 -2.79 -4.87 -6.61
C ALA A 70 -3.67 -4.16 -7.64
N THR A 71 -4.14 -2.93 -7.36
CA THR A 71 -4.91 -2.15 -8.35
C THR A 71 -4.09 -1.84 -9.61
N GLN A 72 -2.76 -1.90 -9.54
CA GLN A 72 -1.83 -1.61 -10.63
C GLN A 72 -1.17 -2.88 -11.20
N ALA A 73 -1.43 -4.05 -10.62
CA ALA A 73 -0.85 -5.32 -11.07
C ALA A 73 -1.78 -6.02 -12.08
N ARG A 74 -1.22 -6.56 -13.16
CA ARG A 74 -2.00 -7.33 -14.14
C ARG A 74 -2.48 -8.64 -13.53
N GLY A 75 -3.79 -8.85 -13.53
CA GLY A 75 -4.46 -10.03 -12.99
C GLY A 75 -5.19 -9.74 -11.69
N THR A 76 -5.62 -10.78 -11.00
CA THR A 76 -6.40 -10.68 -9.76
C THR A 76 -5.55 -11.13 -8.57
N THR A 77 -5.40 -10.25 -7.59
CA THR A 77 -4.67 -10.51 -6.34
C THR A 77 -5.66 -10.79 -5.22
N LEU A 78 -5.46 -11.86 -4.46
CA LEU A 78 -6.17 -12.13 -3.22
C LEU A 78 -5.37 -11.55 -2.04
N ILE A 79 -5.96 -10.59 -1.32
CA ILE A 79 -5.47 -10.12 -0.02
C ILE A 79 -6.26 -10.81 1.08
N HIS A 80 -5.57 -11.45 2.03
CA HIS A 80 -6.17 -12.11 3.18
C HIS A 80 -5.71 -11.42 4.47
N ASP A 81 -6.56 -10.56 4.99
CA ASP A 81 -6.32 -9.74 6.18
C ASP A 81 -7.09 -10.31 7.37
N TRP A 82 -6.55 -11.37 7.96
CA TRP A 82 -7.22 -12.18 8.97
C TRP A 82 -6.94 -11.76 10.42
N VAL A 83 -5.91 -10.93 10.64
CA VAL A 83 -5.47 -10.56 12.00
C VAL A 83 -6.39 -9.51 12.64
N TYR A 84 -6.84 -8.54 11.86
CA TYR A 84 -7.77 -7.51 12.35
C TYR A 84 -9.18 -7.78 11.83
N GLU A 85 -10.13 -7.83 12.77
CA GLU A 85 -11.53 -8.07 12.47
C GLU A 85 -12.09 -7.02 11.50
N GLY A 86 -12.65 -7.47 10.38
CA GLY A 86 -13.31 -6.63 9.41
C GLY A 86 -12.44 -5.58 8.69
N ARG A 87 -11.12 -5.59 8.85
CA ARG A 87 -10.27 -4.56 8.23
C ARG A 87 -10.33 -4.58 6.71
N ALA A 88 -10.45 -5.74 6.08
CA ALA A 88 -10.55 -5.87 4.65
C ALA A 88 -11.80 -5.18 4.06
N VAL A 89 -12.85 -5.01 4.85
CA VAL A 89 -14.08 -4.28 4.43
C VAL A 89 -13.74 -2.84 4.02
N HIS A 90 -12.80 -2.20 4.71
CA HIS A 90 -12.39 -0.83 4.40
C HIS A 90 -11.65 -0.70 3.08
N TYR A 91 -11.11 -1.80 2.52
CA TYR A 91 -10.44 -1.76 1.21
C TYR A 91 -11.42 -1.56 0.07
N LYS A 92 -12.73 -1.79 0.30
CA LYS A 92 -13.81 -1.45 -0.65
C LYS A 92 -13.87 0.05 -0.96
N GLU A 93 -13.32 0.91 -0.11
CA GLU A 93 -13.24 2.35 -0.39
C GLU A 93 -12.43 2.65 -1.66
N LEU A 94 -11.55 1.74 -2.09
CA LEU A 94 -10.82 1.83 -3.36
C LEU A 94 -11.76 1.84 -4.58
N ASP A 95 -12.95 1.24 -4.48
CA ASP A 95 -13.94 1.25 -5.57
C ASP A 95 -14.42 2.67 -5.91
N LYS A 96 -14.40 3.59 -4.94
CA LYS A 96 -14.72 5.01 -5.19
C LYS A 96 -13.73 5.64 -6.16
N LEU A 97 -12.49 5.15 -6.16
CA LEU A 97 -11.43 5.53 -7.10
C LEU A 97 -11.45 4.68 -8.39
N ARG A 98 -12.52 3.93 -8.63
CA ARG A 98 -12.70 3.03 -9.78
C ARG A 98 -11.81 1.78 -9.74
N ALA A 99 -11.26 1.41 -8.59
CA ALA A 99 -10.64 0.10 -8.45
C ALA A 99 -11.70 -1.01 -8.62
N GLU A 100 -11.29 -2.14 -9.15
CA GLU A 100 -12.15 -3.32 -9.28
C GLU A 100 -11.87 -4.28 -8.14
N THR A 101 -12.79 -4.31 -7.14
CA THR A 101 -12.61 -5.15 -5.96
C THR A 101 -13.83 -6.03 -5.69
N LEU A 102 -13.59 -7.23 -5.19
CA LEU A 102 -14.61 -8.18 -4.74
C LEU A 102 -14.30 -8.63 -3.31
N LEU A 103 -15.10 -8.16 -2.36
CA LEU A 103 -15.02 -8.62 -0.98
C LEU A 103 -15.69 -9.99 -0.87
N ALA A 104 -14.91 -11.03 -0.61
CA ALA A 104 -15.41 -12.39 -0.45
C ALA A 104 -16.00 -12.63 0.95
N ASP A 105 -15.36 -12.05 1.97
CA ASP A 105 -15.77 -12.04 3.37
C ASP A 105 -15.04 -10.92 4.13
N PRO A 106 -15.28 -10.70 5.44
CA PRO A 106 -14.66 -9.61 6.20
C PRO A 106 -13.13 -9.60 6.21
N HIS A 107 -12.48 -10.70 5.81
CA HIS A 107 -11.02 -10.87 5.84
C HIS A 107 -10.39 -11.03 4.46
N ARG A 108 -11.17 -11.34 3.41
CA ARG A 108 -10.66 -11.65 2.08
C ARG A 108 -11.24 -10.73 1.01
N ILE A 109 -10.35 -10.09 0.27
CA ILE A 109 -10.70 -9.24 -0.84
C ILE A 109 -9.87 -9.60 -2.07
N TYR A 110 -10.53 -9.72 -3.21
CA TYR A 110 -9.91 -9.84 -4.52
C TYR A 110 -9.83 -8.45 -5.15
N ILE A 111 -8.69 -8.15 -5.75
CA ILE A 111 -8.44 -6.87 -6.41
C ILE A 111 -7.89 -7.17 -7.80
N THR A 112 -8.60 -6.70 -8.82
CA THR A 112 -8.24 -6.91 -10.23
C THR A 112 -7.60 -5.63 -10.80
N GLY A 113 -6.50 -5.80 -11.51
CA GLY A 113 -5.76 -4.70 -12.14
C GLY A 113 -5.16 -5.10 -13.50
N PRO A 114 -4.49 -4.19 -14.19
CA PRO A 114 -4.28 -2.79 -13.79
C PRO A 114 -5.52 -1.92 -14.02
N THR A 115 -5.82 -1.07 -13.05
CA THR A 115 -6.94 -0.14 -13.12
C THR A 115 -6.45 1.31 -13.20
N LYS A 116 -7.01 2.09 -14.11
CA LYS A 116 -6.78 3.53 -14.16
C LYS A 116 -7.61 4.21 -13.09
N LEU A 117 -7.00 4.46 -11.93
CA LEU A 117 -7.67 5.11 -10.82
C LEU A 117 -8.10 6.53 -11.20
N LYS A 118 -9.26 6.95 -10.72
CA LYS A 118 -9.87 8.25 -10.95
C LYS A 118 -10.06 9.01 -9.65
N ALA A 119 -10.00 10.34 -9.75
CA ALA A 119 -10.28 11.21 -8.63
C ALA A 119 -11.68 10.95 -8.04
N ALA A 120 -11.77 11.05 -6.72
CA ALA A 120 -13.00 10.88 -5.98
C ALA A 120 -12.98 11.66 -4.66
N GLU A 121 -14.18 11.88 -4.12
CA GLU A 121 -14.35 12.32 -2.74
C GLU A 121 -14.62 11.10 -1.87
N VAL A 122 -13.81 10.91 -0.82
CA VAL A 122 -13.89 9.78 0.11
C VAL A 122 -13.86 10.29 1.55
N VAL A 123 -14.72 9.73 2.39
CA VAL A 123 -14.61 9.90 3.84
C VAL A 123 -13.57 8.93 4.35
N CYS A 124 -12.57 9.45 5.06
CA CYS A 124 -11.47 8.67 5.57
C CYS A 124 -11.96 7.53 6.47
N PRO A 125 -11.54 6.29 6.24
CA PRO A 125 -11.84 5.18 7.14
C PRO A 125 -11.33 5.44 8.56
N PRO A 126 -12.00 4.91 9.59
CA PRO A 126 -11.60 5.14 10.99
C PRO A 126 -10.30 4.40 11.37
N ALA A 127 -9.87 3.45 10.54
CA ALA A 127 -8.67 2.65 10.76
C ALA A 127 -7.46 3.27 10.03
N LEU A 128 -6.32 3.35 10.74
CA LEU A 128 -5.11 4.06 10.28
C LEU A 128 -4.58 3.55 8.93
N ARG A 129 -4.36 2.25 8.80
CA ARG A 129 -3.77 1.68 7.56
C ARG A 129 -4.71 1.75 6.36
N PRO A 130 -6.02 1.41 6.48
CA PRO A 130 -6.99 1.68 5.43
C PRO A 130 -7.07 3.15 5.01
N ALA A 131 -6.98 4.09 5.96
CA ALA A 131 -6.93 5.51 5.65
C ALA A 131 -5.70 5.88 4.81
N ALA A 132 -4.52 5.37 5.18
CA ALA A 132 -3.28 5.63 4.46
C ALA A 132 -3.29 5.07 3.03
N ILE A 133 -3.85 3.88 2.79
CA ILE A 133 -3.91 3.32 1.44
C ILE A 133 -4.83 4.11 0.52
N ILE A 134 -5.92 4.71 1.04
CA ILE A 134 -6.78 5.58 0.24
C ILE A 134 -6.01 6.84 -0.17
N LEU A 135 -5.28 7.47 0.76
CA LEU A 135 -4.43 8.62 0.44
C LEU A 135 -3.42 8.27 -0.67
N ILE A 136 -2.73 7.13 -0.55
CA ILE A 136 -1.74 6.70 -1.55
C ILE A 136 -2.41 6.40 -2.90
N ALA A 137 -3.58 5.76 -2.91
CA ALA A 137 -4.34 5.50 -4.12
C ALA A 137 -4.76 6.82 -4.81
N MET A 138 -5.17 7.84 -4.03
CA MET A 138 -5.51 9.16 -4.53
C MET A 138 -4.32 9.87 -5.17
N LEU A 139 -3.10 9.72 -4.64
CA LEU A 139 -1.89 10.26 -5.26
C LEU A 139 -1.60 9.67 -6.65
N GLY A 140 -2.00 8.42 -6.86
CA GLY A 140 -1.89 7.74 -8.16
C GLY A 140 -3.10 7.92 -9.07
N ALA A 141 -4.17 8.54 -8.58
CA ALA A 141 -5.40 8.74 -9.35
C ALA A 141 -5.31 9.95 -10.27
N GLU A 142 -6.02 9.88 -11.39
CA GLU A 142 -6.11 10.98 -12.35
C GLU A 142 -7.15 12.02 -11.90
N GLY A 143 -6.73 13.27 -11.74
CA GLY A 143 -7.57 14.39 -11.31
C GLY A 143 -7.33 14.80 -9.86
N VAL A 144 -8.23 15.62 -9.30
CA VAL A 144 -8.15 16.12 -7.92
C VAL A 144 -9.09 15.34 -7.02
N SER A 145 -8.55 14.66 -6.02
CA SER A 145 -9.32 13.91 -5.03
C SER A 145 -9.49 14.71 -3.72
N VAL A 146 -10.55 14.41 -2.98
CA VAL A 146 -10.81 14.99 -1.66
C VAL A 146 -10.93 13.86 -0.63
N LEU A 147 -10.06 13.86 0.37
CA LEU A 147 -10.13 12.94 1.51
C LEU A 147 -10.60 13.71 2.75
N ARG A 148 -11.83 13.41 3.22
CA ARG A 148 -12.43 14.08 4.38
C ARG A 148 -12.15 13.33 5.67
N ASN A 149 -12.17 14.06 6.79
CA ASN A 149 -12.04 13.50 8.15
C ASN A 149 -10.73 12.73 8.37
N ILE A 150 -9.60 13.35 8.01
CA ILE A 150 -8.27 12.72 8.03
C ILE A 150 -7.68 12.52 9.43
N TYR A 151 -8.49 12.59 10.49
CA TYR A 151 -8.03 12.40 11.88
C TYR A 151 -7.25 11.09 12.07
N SER A 152 -7.71 10.00 11.44
CA SER A 152 -7.01 8.70 11.53
C SER A 152 -5.60 8.74 10.97
N ILE A 153 -5.35 9.54 9.93
CA ILE A 153 -4.02 9.73 9.35
C ILE A 153 -3.17 10.60 10.29
N ASN A 154 -3.68 11.76 10.70
CA ASN A 154 -2.93 12.74 11.49
C ASN A 154 -2.46 12.19 12.85
N ARG A 155 -3.24 11.31 13.47
CA ARG A 155 -2.86 10.70 14.75
C ARG A 155 -1.74 9.66 14.65
N GLY A 156 -1.46 9.12 13.47
CA GLY A 156 -0.57 7.98 13.31
C GLY A 156 0.58 8.17 12.30
N TYR A 157 0.55 9.25 11.53
CA TYR A 157 1.62 9.64 10.61
C TYR A 157 1.98 11.10 10.85
N GLU A 158 3.13 11.31 11.47
CA GLU A 158 3.67 12.65 11.75
C GLU A 158 3.96 13.40 10.43
N ASP A 159 3.31 14.56 10.26
CA ASP A 159 3.51 15.51 9.15
C ASP A 159 3.52 14.85 7.77
N ILE A 160 2.65 13.83 7.57
CA ILE A 160 2.67 13.02 6.33
C ILE A 160 2.42 13.86 5.09
N ILE A 161 1.57 14.89 5.17
CA ILE A 161 1.24 15.77 4.04
C ILE A 161 2.46 16.60 3.64
N GLU A 162 3.13 17.22 4.62
CA GLU A 162 4.34 18.00 4.41
C GLU A 162 5.45 17.13 3.84
N ARG A 163 5.61 15.92 4.35
CA ARG A 163 6.60 14.96 3.87
C ARG A 163 6.32 14.51 2.43
N LEU A 164 5.07 14.23 2.10
CA LEU A 164 4.68 13.87 0.72
C LEU A 164 4.85 15.04 -0.22
N ASN A 165 4.48 16.28 0.18
CA ASN A 165 4.71 17.48 -0.61
C ASN A 165 6.21 17.74 -0.84
N ALA A 166 7.07 17.49 0.15
CA ALA A 166 8.52 17.57 0.01
C ALA A 166 9.08 16.55 -0.99
N LEU A 167 8.37 15.44 -1.21
CA LEU A 167 8.69 14.43 -2.24
C LEU A 167 8.08 14.75 -3.61
N GLY A 168 7.35 15.88 -3.75
CA GLY A 168 6.76 16.34 -5.01
C GLY A 168 5.28 16.02 -5.18
N ALA A 169 4.60 15.52 -4.17
CA ALA A 169 3.13 15.45 -4.19
C ALA A 169 2.53 16.87 -4.20
N LYS A 170 1.26 16.95 -4.54
CA LYS A 170 0.47 18.19 -4.49
C LYS A 170 -0.78 17.93 -3.66
N ILE A 171 -0.65 18.09 -2.35
CA ILE A 171 -1.72 17.85 -1.37
C ILE A 171 -2.02 19.16 -0.63
#